data_dddd2de12a4051913e671155f433ae70
#
_entry.id   dddd2de12a4051913e671155f433ae70
#
_cell.length_a   1.000
_cell.length_b   1.000
_cell.length_c   1.000
_cell.angle_alpha   90.00
_cell.angle_beta   90.00
_cell.angle_gamma   90.00
#
_symmetry.space_group_name_H-M   'P 1'
#
loop_
_entity.id
_entity.type
_entity.pdbx_description
1 polymer ?
#
loop_
_entity_poly.entity_id
_entity_poly.type
_entity_poly.pdbx_seq_one_letter_code
_entity_poly.pdbx_strand_id
1 'polypeptide(L)'
;GQNVVIDNRGGAGSLIGTEMAARAPADGYTLLLSSGSAITIHPHLQRKLPYDPQRDFASISLVSSGPFTLIAHPAKPFKSVNGLVTMAKAAPGQLNYASAGNGTPNHLATELFKRMTGINIAHVPYKGAPQGITDVLGNQIDLNLSSIPPVLGHIRAGRLQALAVTGVNAV
;
A
#
# COMPACT_ATOMS: atom_id res chain seq x y z
N GLY A 1 -26.73 17.40 12.07
CA GLY A 1 -25.36 17.13 11.67
C GLY A 1 -24.93 18.07 10.57
N GLN A 2 -23.61 18.27 10.41
CA GLN A 2 -23.05 19.06 9.33
C GLN A 2 -22.59 18.14 8.19
N ASN A 3 -22.63 18.65 6.96
CA ASN A 3 -22.14 17.88 5.82
C ASN A 3 -20.60 17.88 5.82
N VAL A 4 -20.00 16.72 5.56
CA VAL A 4 -18.55 16.58 5.37
C VAL A 4 -18.30 16.31 3.88
N VAL A 5 -17.47 17.16 3.27
CA VAL A 5 -17.04 16.99 1.88
C VAL A 5 -15.74 16.22 1.84
N ILE A 6 -15.72 15.09 1.14
CA ILE A 6 -14.51 14.26 0.98
C ILE A 6 -13.77 14.72 -0.27
N ASP A 7 -12.50 15.13 -0.11
CA ASP A 7 -11.61 15.49 -1.20
C ASP A 7 -10.42 14.50 -1.27
N ASN A 8 -10.45 13.60 -2.25
CA ASN A 8 -9.42 12.57 -2.44
C ASN A 8 -8.26 13.08 -3.31
N ARG A 9 -7.12 13.38 -2.69
CA ARG A 9 -5.89 13.86 -3.35
C ARG A 9 -4.81 12.78 -3.33
N GLY A 10 -4.82 11.92 -4.32
CA GLY A 10 -3.82 10.86 -4.46
C GLY A 10 -2.52 11.34 -5.09
N GLY A 11 -1.45 10.58 -4.88
CA GLY A 11 -0.15 10.77 -5.54
C GLY A 11 1.03 10.97 -4.57
N ALA A 12 2.23 10.71 -5.10
CA ALA A 12 3.51 10.83 -4.39
C ALA A 12 3.54 10.12 -3.01
N GLY A 13 2.88 8.96 -2.86
CA GLY A 13 2.81 8.24 -1.59
C GLY A 13 2.08 9.01 -0.49
N SER A 14 1.00 9.72 -0.82
CA SER A 14 0.18 10.58 0.04
C SER A 14 0.75 11.97 0.34
N LEU A 15 1.91 12.35 -0.21
CA LEU A 15 2.52 13.67 0.05
C LEU A 15 1.63 14.81 -0.41
N ILE A 16 0.97 14.71 -1.58
CA ILE A 16 0.18 15.79 -2.17
C ILE A 16 -0.99 16.17 -1.26
N GLY A 17 -1.80 15.21 -0.85
CA GLY A 17 -2.94 15.47 0.04
C GLY A 17 -2.51 15.96 1.43
N THR A 18 -1.40 15.43 1.94
CA THR A 18 -0.87 15.84 3.25
C THR A 18 -0.35 17.28 3.24
N GLU A 19 0.38 17.67 2.19
CA GLU A 19 0.84 19.06 2.01
C GLU A 19 -0.33 20.04 1.91
N MET A 20 -1.38 19.69 1.17
CA MET A 20 -2.59 20.51 1.06
C MET A 20 -3.25 20.72 2.42
N ALA A 21 -3.37 19.64 3.21
CA ALA A 21 -3.96 19.73 4.55
C ALA A 21 -3.08 20.55 5.51
N ALA A 22 -1.75 20.43 5.43
CA ALA A 22 -0.82 21.24 6.23
C ALA A 22 -0.90 22.74 5.94
N ARG A 23 -1.29 23.11 4.71
CA ARG A 23 -1.46 24.52 4.30
C ARG A 23 -2.87 25.07 4.51
N ALA A 24 -3.81 24.23 4.89
CA ALA A 24 -5.18 24.66 5.18
C ALA A 24 -5.24 25.50 6.47
N PRO A 25 -6.24 26.40 6.62
CA PRO A 25 -6.46 27.10 7.87
C PRO A 25 -6.60 26.15 9.06
N ALA A 26 -5.94 26.45 10.18
CA ALA A 26 -6.01 25.66 11.41
C ALA A 26 -7.24 25.99 12.25
N ASP A 27 -8.41 26.01 11.61
CA ASP A 27 -9.70 26.40 12.20
C ASP A 27 -10.57 25.22 12.65
N GLY A 28 -10.06 23.99 12.48
CA GLY A 28 -10.78 22.78 12.86
C GLY A 28 -11.77 22.26 11.81
N TYR A 29 -11.92 22.93 10.65
CA TYR A 29 -12.83 22.48 9.59
C TYR A 29 -12.14 21.64 8.52
N THR A 30 -10.81 21.53 8.52
CA THR A 30 -10.06 20.65 7.64
C THR A 30 -9.52 19.46 8.42
N LEU A 31 -9.95 18.25 8.04
CA LEU A 31 -9.49 17.01 8.64
C LEU A 31 -8.67 16.21 7.63
N LEU A 32 -7.51 15.72 8.04
CA LEU A 32 -6.66 14.84 7.24
C LEU A 32 -6.83 13.38 7.69
N LEU A 33 -7.29 12.52 6.78
CA LEU A 33 -7.16 11.07 6.93
C LEU A 33 -5.90 10.62 6.20
N SER A 34 -4.84 10.33 6.96
CA SER A 34 -3.54 9.95 6.41
C SER A 34 -3.18 8.50 6.68
N SER A 35 -2.36 7.94 5.79
CA SER A 35 -1.65 6.69 6.05
C SER A 35 -0.32 6.96 6.78
N GLY A 36 0.30 5.89 7.32
CA GLY A 36 1.63 6.00 7.91
C GLY A 36 2.73 6.53 6.99
N SER A 37 2.50 6.55 5.66
CA SER A 37 3.48 7.07 4.69
C SER A 37 3.89 8.50 5.00
N ALA A 38 2.93 9.40 5.02
CA ALA A 38 3.18 10.83 5.09
C ALA A 38 3.66 11.28 6.49
N ILE A 39 3.20 10.61 7.53
CA ILE A 39 3.46 11.02 8.92
C ILE A 39 4.71 10.34 9.50
N THR A 40 4.96 9.05 9.18
CA THR A 40 6.03 8.28 9.82
C THR A 40 7.14 7.81 8.89
N ILE A 41 6.87 7.63 7.58
CA ILE A 41 7.85 7.07 6.66
C ILE A 41 8.59 8.17 5.88
N HIS A 42 7.87 9.08 5.25
CA HIS A 42 8.48 10.13 4.43
C HIS A 42 9.43 11.06 5.18
N PRO A 43 9.23 11.38 6.48
CA PRO A 43 10.21 12.15 7.24
C PRO A 43 11.60 11.54 7.27
N HIS A 44 11.70 10.20 7.14
CA HIS A 44 12.97 9.47 7.13
C HIS A 44 13.50 9.16 5.71
N LEU A 45 12.65 9.25 4.68
CA LEU A 45 13.03 8.98 3.30
C LEU A 45 13.33 10.24 2.49
N GLN A 46 12.67 11.34 2.80
CA GLN A 46 12.79 12.59 2.05
C GLN A 46 13.77 13.55 2.74
N ARG A 47 14.73 14.09 2.00
CA ARG A 47 15.64 15.10 2.54
C ARG A 47 14.94 16.42 2.92
N LYS A 48 13.85 16.73 2.25
CA LYS A 48 13.05 17.93 2.49
C LYS A 48 11.57 17.59 2.27
N LEU A 49 10.77 17.77 3.32
CA LEU A 49 9.31 17.69 3.25
C LEU A 49 8.71 19.09 3.17
N PRO A 50 7.57 19.27 2.46
CA PRO A 50 6.86 20.53 2.40
C PRO A 50 6.02 20.84 3.66
N TYR A 51 6.05 19.96 4.67
CA TYR A 51 5.36 20.08 5.95
C TYR A 51 6.17 19.43 7.07
N ASP A 52 5.85 19.75 8.31
CA ASP A 52 6.38 19.11 9.52
C ASP A 52 5.26 18.27 10.17
N PRO A 53 5.35 16.92 10.17
CA PRO A 53 4.28 16.06 10.68
C PRO A 53 4.01 16.21 12.17
N GLN A 54 4.95 16.75 12.95
CA GLN A 54 4.79 16.97 14.39
C GLN A 54 4.22 18.35 14.73
N ARG A 55 4.49 19.36 13.90
CA ARG A 55 4.11 20.75 14.16
C ARG A 55 2.85 21.19 13.42
N ASP A 56 2.65 20.67 12.20
CA ASP A 56 1.62 21.17 11.30
C ASP A 56 0.28 20.42 11.48
N PHE A 57 0.24 19.38 12.33
CA PHE A 57 -0.96 18.57 12.56
C PHE A 57 -1.24 18.33 14.03
N ALA A 58 -2.51 18.46 14.43
CA ALA A 58 -3.01 17.98 15.71
C ALA A 58 -3.58 16.57 15.53
N SER A 59 -2.98 15.56 16.17
CA SER A 59 -3.45 14.18 16.11
C SER A 59 -4.78 14.02 16.84
N ILE A 60 -5.76 13.38 16.20
CA ILE A 60 -7.08 13.15 16.77
C ILE A 60 -7.22 11.70 17.23
N SER A 61 -7.07 10.73 16.32
CA SER A 61 -7.26 9.31 16.64
C SER A 61 -6.64 8.39 15.58
N LEU A 62 -6.31 7.18 16.00
CA LEU A 62 -6.06 6.06 15.09
C LEU A 62 -7.40 5.48 14.61
N VAL A 63 -7.71 5.66 13.34
CA VAL A 63 -9.00 5.23 12.77
C VAL A 63 -9.03 3.72 12.54
N SER A 64 -7.94 3.14 12.01
CA SER A 64 -7.85 1.69 11.78
C SER A 64 -6.39 1.23 11.76
N SER A 65 -6.20 -0.04 12.12
CA SER A 65 -4.94 -0.76 11.95
C SER A 65 -5.27 -2.18 11.49
N GLY A 66 -4.47 -2.73 10.61
CA GLY A 66 -4.68 -4.09 10.12
C GLY A 66 -3.51 -4.62 9.32
N PRO A 67 -3.44 -5.95 9.15
CA PRO A 67 -2.42 -6.58 8.34
C PRO A 67 -2.63 -6.34 6.85
N PHE A 68 -1.57 -6.54 6.08
CA PHE A 68 -1.64 -6.68 4.63
C PHE A 68 -1.84 -8.14 4.23
N THR A 69 -2.44 -8.35 3.07
CA THR A 69 -2.48 -9.66 2.41
C THR A 69 -1.71 -9.62 1.10
N LEU A 70 -0.89 -10.63 0.86
CA LEU A 70 -0.20 -10.82 -0.41
C LEU A 70 -1.18 -11.49 -1.37
N ILE A 71 -1.54 -10.79 -2.43
CA ILE A 71 -2.50 -11.22 -3.43
C ILE A 71 -1.85 -11.40 -4.80
N ALA A 72 -2.43 -12.33 -5.58
CA ALA A 72 -2.10 -12.56 -6.98
C ALA A 72 -3.36 -12.93 -7.77
N HIS A 73 -3.25 -12.90 -9.11
CA HIS A 73 -4.31 -13.43 -9.97
C HIS A 73 -4.36 -14.98 -9.88
N PRO A 74 -5.55 -15.61 -9.87
CA PRO A 74 -5.67 -17.07 -9.75
C PRO A 74 -5.02 -17.87 -10.88
N ALA A 75 -4.82 -17.27 -12.06
CA ALA A 75 -4.12 -17.92 -13.18
C ALA A 75 -2.60 -18.02 -13.00
N LYS A 76 -2.01 -17.37 -11.98
CA LYS A 76 -0.58 -17.52 -11.72
C LYS A 76 -0.23 -18.94 -11.31
N PRO A 77 0.93 -19.49 -11.75
CA PRO A 77 1.28 -20.89 -11.53
C PRO A 77 1.65 -21.22 -10.07
N PHE A 78 1.89 -20.21 -9.24
CA PHE A 78 2.16 -20.39 -7.81
C PHE A 78 0.88 -20.21 -6.98
N LYS A 79 0.73 -21.06 -5.94
CA LYS A 79 -0.44 -21.06 -5.04
C LYS A 79 -0.06 -20.87 -3.57
N SER A 80 1.21 -20.62 -3.30
CA SER A 80 1.76 -20.39 -1.96
C SER A 80 2.96 -19.45 -2.02
N VAL A 81 3.35 -18.92 -0.87
CA VAL A 81 4.58 -18.10 -0.74
C VAL A 81 5.81 -18.87 -1.18
N ASN A 82 5.93 -20.15 -0.80
CA ASN A 82 7.07 -20.97 -1.21
C ASN A 82 7.13 -21.16 -2.72
N GLY A 83 5.99 -21.41 -3.37
CA GLY A 83 5.90 -21.52 -4.82
C GLY A 83 6.28 -20.21 -5.53
N LEU A 84 5.81 -19.08 -5.02
CA LEU A 84 6.20 -17.76 -5.49
C LEU A 84 7.72 -17.52 -5.36
N VAL A 85 8.30 -17.80 -4.21
CA VAL A 85 9.74 -17.64 -3.95
C VAL A 85 10.58 -18.52 -4.87
N THR A 86 10.17 -19.77 -5.06
CA THR A 86 10.85 -20.71 -5.97
C THR A 86 10.83 -20.18 -7.41
N MET A 87 9.67 -19.73 -7.88
CA MET A 87 9.53 -19.19 -9.23
C MET A 87 10.33 -17.90 -9.42
N ALA A 88 10.26 -16.97 -8.46
CA ALA A 88 11.00 -15.72 -8.54
C ALA A 88 12.52 -15.91 -8.50
N LYS A 89 13.02 -16.94 -7.82
CA LYS A 89 14.44 -17.31 -7.81
C LYS A 89 14.88 -17.99 -9.11
N ALA A 90 14.00 -18.78 -9.73
CA ALA A 90 14.28 -19.42 -11.01
C ALA A 90 14.33 -18.43 -12.19
N ALA A 91 13.59 -17.31 -12.11
CA ALA A 91 13.51 -16.29 -13.14
C ALA A 91 13.58 -14.87 -12.53
N PRO A 92 14.77 -14.42 -12.09
CA PRO A 92 14.92 -13.12 -11.43
C PRO A 92 14.49 -11.96 -12.32
N GLY A 93 13.71 -11.03 -11.77
CA GLY A 93 13.23 -9.83 -12.47
C GLY A 93 12.05 -10.05 -13.44
N GLN A 94 11.57 -11.28 -13.62
CA GLN A 94 10.44 -11.58 -14.49
C GLN A 94 9.09 -11.26 -13.84
N LEU A 95 8.98 -11.42 -12.54
CA LEU A 95 7.77 -11.06 -11.79
C LEU A 95 7.81 -9.58 -11.39
N ASN A 96 6.62 -9.01 -11.28
CA ASN A 96 6.44 -7.64 -10.83
C ASN A 96 5.42 -7.53 -9.69
N TYR A 97 5.47 -6.41 -8.97
CA TYR A 97 4.49 -6.12 -7.94
C TYR A 97 4.03 -4.66 -7.97
N ALA A 98 2.75 -4.45 -7.68
CA ALA A 98 2.16 -3.12 -7.53
C ALA A 98 2.33 -2.58 -6.11
N SER A 99 2.51 -1.27 -6.00
CA SER A 99 2.35 -0.54 -4.74
C SER A 99 1.51 0.73 -4.93
N ALA A 100 1.07 1.34 -3.84
CA ALA A 100 0.37 2.63 -3.87
C ALA A 100 1.32 3.84 -4.09
N GLY A 101 2.58 3.57 -4.40
CA GLY A 101 3.63 4.54 -4.64
C GLY A 101 4.87 4.33 -3.76
N ASN A 102 5.95 5.01 -4.11
CA ASN A 102 7.21 4.94 -3.37
C ASN A 102 7.03 5.41 -1.91
N GLY A 103 7.65 4.70 -0.96
CA GLY A 103 7.59 5.05 0.45
C GLY A 103 6.25 4.74 1.13
N THR A 104 5.33 4.02 0.46
CA THR A 104 4.11 3.53 1.10
C THR A 104 4.38 2.28 1.94
N PRO A 105 3.57 1.99 3.00
CA PRO A 105 3.78 0.82 3.84
C PRO A 105 3.81 -0.50 3.06
N ASN A 106 2.95 -0.66 2.06
CA ASN A 106 2.93 -1.85 1.21
C ASN A 106 4.16 -1.95 0.30
N HIS A 107 4.73 -0.84 -0.18
CA HIS A 107 6.01 -0.83 -0.87
C HIS A 107 7.13 -1.33 0.04
N LEU A 108 7.29 -0.72 1.24
CA LEU A 108 8.36 -1.09 2.17
C LEU A 108 8.22 -2.53 2.68
N ALA A 109 7.00 -2.98 2.96
CA ALA A 109 6.74 -4.35 3.37
C ALA A 109 7.10 -5.36 2.26
N THR A 110 6.84 -5.02 0.99
CA THR A 110 7.25 -5.87 -0.14
C THR A 110 8.77 -5.85 -0.33
N GLU A 111 9.43 -4.71 -0.19
CA GLU A 111 10.89 -4.66 -0.23
C GLU A 111 11.55 -5.45 0.91
N LEU A 112 10.97 -5.41 2.11
CA LEU A 112 11.39 -6.26 3.22
C LEU A 112 11.22 -7.75 2.87
N PHE A 113 10.08 -8.15 2.31
CA PHE A 113 9.82 -9.51 1.86
C PHE A 113 10.85 -9.96 0.81
N LYS A 114 11.18 -9.12 -0.18
CA LYS A 114 12.24 -9.37 -1.17
C LYS A 114 13.58 -9.62 -0.49
N ARG A 115 13.95 -8.76 0.46
CA ARG A 115 15.21 -8.87 1.20
C ARG A 115 15.28 -10.16 2.04
N MET A 116 14.20 -10.51 2.75
CA MET A 116 14.13 -11.72 3.59
C MET A 116 14.20 -13.00 2.79
N THR A 117 13.61 -13.02 1.59
CA THR A 117 13.52 -14.21 0.74
C THR A 117 14.63 -14.30 -0.31
N GLY A 118 15.35 -13.21 -0.55
CA GLY A 118 16.40 -13.11 -1.56
C GLY A 118 15.86 -13.16 -3.00
N ILE A 119 14.60 -12.76 -3.22
CA ILE A 119 14.00 -12.71 -4.56
C ILE A 119 14.18 -11.36 -5.23
N ASN A 120 14.23 -11.38 -6.56
CA ASN A 120 14.23 -10.18 -7.39
C ASN A 120 12.92 -10.11 -8.17
N ILE A 121 12.04 -9.17 -7.77
CA ILE A 121 10.78 -8.83 -8.47
C ILE A 121 10.73 -7.32 -8.71
N ALA A 122 10.23 -6.91 -9.88
CA ALA A 122 10.21 -5.51 -10.30
C ALA A 122 9.10 -4.71 -9.59
N HIS A 123 9.40 -3.50 -9.15
CA HIS A 123 8.42 -2.61 -8.54
C HIS A 123 7.69 -1.77 -9.60
N VAL A 124 6.36 -1.74 -9.53
CA VAL A 124 5.50 -0.88 -10.35
C VAL A 124 4.70 0.04 -9.43
N PRO A 125 5.11 1.32 -9.29
CA PRO A 125 4.43 2.28 -8.43
C PRO A 125 3.18 2.86 -9.11
N TYR A 126 2.07 2.92 -8.37
CA TYR A 126 0.82 3.56 -8.77
C TYR A 126 0.56 4.83 -7.95
N LYS A 127 -0.41 5.66 -8.39
CA LYS A 127 -0.84 6.87 -7.65
C LYS A 127 -1.79 6.55 -6.49
N GLY A 128 -2.06 5.26 -6.22
CA GLY A 128 -2.92 4.75 -5.16
C GLY A 128 -3.17 3.25 -5.29
N ALA A 129 -3.66 2.62 -4.23
CA ALA A 129 -3.87 1.17 -4.16
C ALA A 129 -4.91 0.63 -5.18
N PRO A 130 -6.04 1.31 -5.48
CA PRO A 130 -7.07 0.75 -6.36
C PRO A 130 -6.57 0.39 -7.76
N GLN A 131 -5.71 1.22 -8.36
CA GLN A 131 -5.16 0.98 -9.70
C GLN A 131 -4.33 -0.31 -9.74
N GLY A 132 -3.42 -0.50 -8.78
CA GLY A 132 -2.62 -1.71 -8.68
C GLY A 132 -3.46 -2.98 -8.45
N ILE A 133 -4.54 -2.88 -7.66
CA ILE A 133 -5.49 -4.00 -7.45
C ILE A 133 -6.21 -4.35 -8.77
N THR A 134 -6.64 -3.34 -9.54
CA THR A 134 -7.27 -3.54 -10.85
C THR A 134 -6.35 -4.28 -11.81
N ASP A 135 -5.08 -3.92 -11.84
CA ASP A 135 -4.11 -4.55 -12.74
C ASP A 135 -3.72 -5.98 -12.30
N VAL A 136 -3.77 -6.29 -11.00
CA VAL A 136 -3.67 -7.68 -10.53
C VAL A 136 -4.90 -8.49 -10.93
N LEU A 137 -6.12 -7.92 -10.81
CA LEU A 137 -7.37 -8.53 -11.27
C LEU A 137 -7.37 -8.79 -12.79
N GLY A 138 -6.74 -7.89 -13.56
CA GLY A 138 -6.54 -8.02 -15.01
C GLY A 138 -5.35 -8.90 -15.39
N ASN A 139 -4.66 -9.52 -14.43
CA ASN A 139 -3.43 -10.32 -14.65
C ASN A 139 -2.28 -9.58 -15.34
N GLN A 140 -2.29 -8.23 -15.30
CA GLN A 140 -1.23 -7.37 -15.84
C GLN A 140 -0.06 -7.22 -14.87
N ILE A 141 -0.34 -7.29 -13.57
CA ILE A 141 0.64 -7.27 -12.48
C ILE A 141 0.56 -8.62 -11.74
N ASP A 142 1.72 -9.15 -11.33
CA ASP A 142 1.80 -10.46 -10.72
C ASP A 142 1.34 -10.48 -9.26
N LEU A 143 1.71 -9.44 -8.50
CA LEU A 143 1.57 -9.39 -7.06
C LEU A 143 1.15 -8.01 -6.56
N ASN A 144 0.44 -7.98 -5.45
CA ASN A 144 0.25 -6.78 -4.64
C ASN A 144 0.16 -7.18 -3.16
N LEU A 145 0.79 -6.40 -2.29
CA LEU A 145 0.61 -6.48 -0.85
C LEU A 145 -0.45 -5.43 -0.47
N SER A 146 -1.69 -5.84 -0.31
CA SER A 146 -2.85 -4.97 -0.12
C SER A 146 -3.40 -5.04 1.30
N SER A 147 -4.01 -3.95 1.78
CA SER A 147 -4.93 -4.06 2.93
C SER A 147 -6.11 -4.98 2.58
N ILE A 148 -6.66 -5.66 3.58
CA ILE A 148 -7.68 -6.71 3.37
C ILE A 148 -9.02 -6.17 2.84
N PRO A 149 -9.60 -5.06 3.37
CA PRO A 149 -10.96 -4.66 3.03
C PRO A 149 -11.23 -4.53 1.52
N PRO A 150 -10.40 -3.85 0.71
CA PRO A 150 -10.70 -3.65 -0.71
C PRO A 150 -10.58 -4.93 -1.55
N VAL A 151 -9.89 -5.97 -1.07
CA VAL A 151 -9.63 -7.20 -1.83
C VAL A 151 -10.45 -8.39 -1.36
N LEU A 152 -11.07 -8.31 -0.16
CA LEU A 152 -11.78 -9.43 0.45
C LEU A 152 -12.91 -9.97 -0.43
N GLY A 153 -13.71 -9.09 -1.03
CA GLY A 153 -14.80 -9.47 -1.95
C GLY A 153 -14.27 -10.19 -3.20
N HIS A 154 -13.12 -9.77 -3.72
CA HIS A 154 -12.48 -10.41 -4.87
C HIS A 154 -11.90 -11.78 -4.52
N ILE A 155 -11.31 -11.92 -3.32
CA ILE A 155 -10.80 -13.20 -2.83
C ILE A 155 -11.95 -14.19 -2.64
N ARG A 156 -13.04 -13.79 -1.97
CA ARG A 156 -14.23 -14.64 -1.78
C ARG A 156 -14.89 -15.08 -3.08
N ALA A 157 -14.85 -14.21 -4.10
CA ALA A 157 -15.36 -14.51 -5.44
C ALA A 157 -14.37 -15.31 -6.32
N GLY A 158 -13.21 -15.72 -5.80
CA GLY A 158 -12.19 -16.45 -6.55
C GLY A 158 -11.49 -15.65 -7.65
N ARG A 159 -11.68 -14.32 -7.69
CA ARG A 159 -11.04 -13.43 -8.67
C ARG A 159 -9.61 -13.03 -8.29
N LEU A 160 -9.27 -13.16 -7.01
CA LEU A 160 -7.91 -13.04 -6.48
C LEU A 160 -7.62 -14.24 -5.60
N GLN A 161 -6.37 -14.67 -5.56
CA GLN A 161 -5.87 -15.60 -4.55
C GLN A 161 -5.07 -14.85 -3.50
N ALA A 162 -5.32 -15.15 -2.22
CA ALA A 162 -4.49 -14.71 -1.11
C ALA A 162 -3.41 -15.77 -0.85
N LEU A 163 -2.14 -15.35 -0.83
CA LEU A 163 -1.01 -16.25 -0.59
C LEU A 163 -0.57 -16.23 0.87
N ALA A 164 -0.67 -15.09 1.52
CA ALA A 164 -0.29 -14.89 2.92
C ALA A 164 -0.90 -13.60 3.48
N VAL A 165 -0.82 -13.48 4.80
CA VAL A 165 -1.17 -12.26 5.55
C VAL A 165 0.06 -11.86 6.39
N THR A 166 0.34 -10.56 6.46
CA THR A 166 1.39 -10.05 7.36
C THR A 166 0.84 -9.96 8.77
N GLY A 167 1.37 -10.73 9.68
CA GLY A 167 0.93 -10.72 11.08
C GLY A 167 1.36 -11.99 11.79
N VAL A 168 1.34 -11.94 13.12
CA VAL A 168 1.82 -13.07 13.96
C VAL A 168 0.73 -14.14 14.12
N ASN A 169 -0.54 -13.77 13.85
CA ASN A 169 -1.66 -14.72 13.91
C ASN A 169 -2.25 -14.85 12.50
N ALA A 170 -2.21 -16.08 11.96
CA ALA A 170 -3.02 -16.43 10.80
C ALA A 170 -4.50 -16.30 11.17
N VAL A 171 -5.27 -15.62 10.35
CA VAL A 171 -6.74 -15.50 10.48
C VAL A 171 -7.35 -16.69 9.75
#